data_921fcd360b863d49feac9d6f543a6d6b
#
_entry.id   921fcd360b863d49feac9d6f543a6d6b
#
_cell.length_a   1.000
_cell.length_b   1.000
_cell.length_c   1.000
_cell.angle_alpha   90.00
_cell.angle_beta   90.00
_cell.angle_gamma   90.00
#
_symmetry.space_group_name_H-M   'P 1'
#
loop_
_entity.id
_entity.type
_entity.pdbx_description
1 polymer ?
#
loop_
_entity_poly.entity_id
_entity_poly.type
_entity_poly.pdbx_seq_one_letter_code
_entity_poly.pdbx_strand_id
1 'polypeptide(L)'
;MIRAFGRDDRLAVMRLLRLMHQETVYSRNEVNWTKVRDRLDMHCGGYERMAGFVGDLDGDVAGVLLVGCGENWFSEQLFGFDVVFYVRPDRRGMLLGRGLLRAFEAWGREKGCCQVSIGVSSGVMVERTGRMLERLGWGHSGGIYRRDL
;
A
#
# COMPACT_ATOMS: atom_id res chain seq x y z
N MET A 1 11.72 -11.62 0.11
CA MET A 1 11.56 -11.36 -1.34
C MET A 1 10.30 -10.53 -1.59
N ILE A 2 10.33 -9.63 -2.58
CA ILE A 2 9.12 -8.90 -3.01
C ILE A 2 8.59 -9.58 -4.27
N ARG A 3 7.31 -9.87 -4.29
CA ARG A 3 6.63 -10.51 -5.42
C ARG A 3 5.19 -10.02 -5.58
N ALA A 4 4.57 -10.32 -6.71
CA ALA A 4 3.16 -10.03 -6.92
C ALA A 4 2.28 -10.75 -5.89
N PHE A 5 1.22 -10.08 -5.48
CA PHE A 5 0.18 -10.64 -4.61
C PHE A 5 -0.66 -11.64 -5.40
N GLY A 6 -0.67 -12.88 -4.93
CA GLY A 6 -1.46 -13.96 -5.51
C GLY A 6 -2.68 -14.32 -4.66
N ARG A 7 -3.59 -15.10 -5.23
CA ARG A 7 -4.81 -15.56 -4.51
C ARG A 7 -4.48 -16.38 -3.25
N ASP A 8 -3.38 -17.12 -3.27
CA ASP A 8 -2.94 -17.95 -2.14
C ASP A 8 -2.47 -17.10 -0.95
N ASP A 9 -2.06 -15.85 -1.19
CA ASP A 9 -1.65 -14.92 -0.14
C ASP A 9 -2.82 -14.26 0.60
N ARG A 10 -4.05 -14.44 0.10
CA ARG A 10 -5.23 -13.72 0.60
C ARG A 10 -5.39 -13.82 2.11
N LEU A 11 -5.25 -15.02 2.69
CA LEU A 11 -5.39 -15.21 4.13
C LEU A 11 -4.29 -14.49 4.91
N ALA A 12 -3.05 -14.54 4.42
CA ALA A 12 -1.92 -13.85 5.04
C ALA A 12 -2.11 -12.33 4.98
N VAL A 13 -2.50 -11.80 3.83
CA VAL A 13 -2.79 -10.36 3.66
C VAL A 13 -3.97 -9.93 4.52
N MET A 14 -5.04 -10.70 4.62
CA MET A 14 -6.17 -10.42 5.52
C MET A 14 -5.72 -10.33 7.00
N ARG A 15 -4.77 -11.17 7.44
CA ARG A 15 -4.18 -11.08 8.78
C ARG A 15 -3.40 -9.78 8.97
N LEU A 16 -2.58 -9.39 7.98
CA LEU A 16 -1.87 -8.10 8.00
C LEU A 16 -2.83 -6.91 8.07
N LEU A 17 -3.93 -6.93 7.31
CA LEU A 17 -4.92 -5.85 7.33
C LEU A 17 -5.66 -5.76 8.67
N ARG A 18 -5.88 -6.88 9.36
CA ARG A 18 -6.42 -6.87 10.73
C ARG A 18 -5.46 -6.22 11.72
N LEU A 19 -4.17 -6.55 11.65
CA LEU A 19 -3.14 -5.90 12.47
C LEU A 19 -3.05 -4.40 12.17
N MET A 20 -3.02 -4.03 10.89
CA MET A 20 -3.03 -2.63 10.46
C MET A 20 -4.22 -1.87 11.02
N HIS A 21 -5.42 -2.42 10.92
CA HIS A 21 -6.62 -1.78 11.45
C HIS A 21 -6.50 -1.54 12.96
N GLN A 22 -6.01 -2.52 13.72
CA GLN A 22 -5.89 -2.43 15.18
C GLN A 22 -4.91 -1.35 15.64
N GLU A 23 -3.81 -1.12 14.91
CA GLU A 23 -2.76 -0.18 15.34
C GLU A 23 -2.89 1.23 14.74
N THR A 24 -3.80 1.43 13.77
CA THR A 24 -3.92 2.72 13.07
C THR A 24 -5.06 3.59 13.61
N VAL A 25 -5.13 4.81 13.13
CA VAL A 25 -6.25 5.73 13.41
C VAL A 25 -7.61 5.18 12.97
N TYR A 26 -7.62 4.16 12.12
CA TYR A 26 -8.83 3.50 11.63
C TYR A 26 -9.42 2.49 12.61
N SER A 27 -8.75 2.17 13.73
CA SER A 27 -9.21 1.20 14.74
C SER A 27 -10.60 1.52 15.32
N ARG A 28 -11.01 2.78 15.26
CA ARG A 28 -12.34 3.24 15.71
C ARG A 28 -13.46 2.94 14.71
N ASN A 29 -13.12 2.65 13.45
CA ASN A 29 -14.08 2.44 12.39
C ASN A 29 -14.49 0.97 12.34
N GLU A 30 -15.77 0.72 12.09
CA GLU A 30 -16.25 -0.62 11.79
C GLU A 30 -15.69 -1.11 10.46
N VAL A 31 -15.34 -2.40 10.38
CA VAL A 31 -14.80 -3.01 9.18
C VAL A 31 -15.70 -4.11 8.67
N ASN A 32 -16.11 -4.00 7.42
CA ASN A 32 -16.74 -5.08 6.69
C ASN A 32 -15.66 -5.97 6.05
N TRP A 33 -15.27 -7.04 6.73
CA TRP A 33 -14.21 -7.95 6.28
C TRP A 33 -14.56 -8.74 5.03
N THR A 34 -15.84 -8.95 4.74
CA THR A 34 -16.29 -9.54 3.47
C THR A 34 -15.98 -8.59 2.31
N LYS A 35 -16.32 -7.31 2.46
CA LYS A 35 -15.97 -6.27 1.49
C LYS A 35 -14.46 -6.15 1.29
N VAL A 36 -13.66 -6.22 2.36
CA VAL A 36 -12.20 -6.19 2.26
C VAL A 36 -11.70 -7.37 1.45
N ARG A 37 -12.16 -8.59 1.74
CA ARG A 37 -11.81 -9.79 0.99
C ARG A 37 -12.11 -9.65 -0.50
N ASP A 38 -13.31 -9.19 -0.83
CA ASP A 38 -13.73 -9.04 -2.22
C ASP A 38 -12.91 -7.98 -2.96
N ARG A 39 -12.51 -6.91 -2.26
CA ARG A 39 -11.61 -5.89 -2.79
C ARG A 39 -10.18 -6.39 -3.01
N LEU A 40 -9.68 -7.29 -2.18
CA LEU A 40 -8.37 -7.92 -2.38
C LEU A 40 -8.28 -8.67 -3.70
N ASP A 41 -9.36 -9.27 -4.16
CA ASP A 41 -9.41 -10.00 -5.44
C ASP A 41 -9.10 -9.10 -6.64
N MET A 42 -9.39 -7.81 -6.54
CA MET A 42 -9.06 -6.82 -7.58
C MET A 42 -7.54 -6.59 -7.71
N HIS A 43 -6.76 -6.91 -6.68
CA HIS A 43 -5.32 -6.73 -6.63
C HIS A 43 -4.52 -8.01 -6.88
N CYS A 44 -5.18 -9.16 -7.02
CA CYS A 44 -4.54 -10.46 -7.28
C CYS A 44 -4.17 -10.71 -8.75
N GLY A 45 -4.20 -9.68 -9.59
CA GLY A 45 -4.03 -9.79 -11.03
C GLY A 45 -5.36 -9.87 -11.79
N GLY A 46 -5.32 -9.52 -13.07
CA GLY A 46 -6.50 -9.51 -13.94
C GLY A 46 -7.22 -8.15 -14.04
N TYR A 47 -6.91 -7.19 -13.20
CA TYR A 47 -7.39 -5.82 -13.34
C TYR A 47 -6.29 -4.93 -13.91
N GLU A 48 -6.58 -4.26 -15.01
CA GLU A 48 -5.60 -3.48 -15.75
C GLU A 48 -4.97 -2.35 -14.92
N ARG A 49 -5.78 -1.72 -14.08
CA ARG A 49 -5.40 -0.52 -13.30
C ARG A 49 -5.18 -0.78 -11.82
N MET A 50 -5.05 -2.04 -11.41
CA MET A 50 -4.80 -2.41 -10.01
C MET A 50 -3.74 -3.49 -9.93
N ALA A 51 -2.95 -3.45 -8.86
CA ALA A 51 -1.96 -4.49 -8.54
C ALA A 51 -1.76 -4.60 -7.03
N GLY A 52 -1.20 -5.72 -6.61
CA GLY A 52 -0.76 -5.94 -5.25
C GLY A 52 0.63 -6.56 -5.22
N PHE A 53 1.40 -6.20 -4.22
CA PHE A 53 2.74 -6.74 -3.93
C PHE A 53 2.81 -7.20 -2.49
N VAL A 54 3.51 -8.29 -2.25
CA VAL A 54 3.75 -8.81 -0.91
C VAL A 54 5.25 -8.92 -0.64
N GLY A 55 5.59 -8.63 0.60
CA GLY A 55 6.91 -8.89 1.15
C GLY A 55 6.90 -10.24 1.84
N ASP A 56 7.51 -11.23 1.20
CA ASP A 56 7.59 -12.62 1.64
C ASP A 56 8.97 -12.91 2.23
N LEU A 57 8.99 -13.40 3.44
CA LEU A 57 10.18 -13.81 4.17
C LEU A 57 10.08 -15.33 4.41
N ASP A 58 10.54 -16.11 3.43
CA ASP A 58 10.55 -17.58 3.48
C ASP A 58 9.17 -18.22 3.78
N GLY A 59 8.13 -17.71 3.09
CA GLY A 59 6.75 -18.15 3.25
C GLY A 59 5.95 -17.38 4.30
N ASP A 60 6.59 -16.45 5.04
CA ASP A 60 5.94 -15.54 5.98
C ASP A 60 5.69 -14.18 5.31
N VAL A 61 4.45 -13.92 4.91
CA VAL A 61 4.04 -12.64 4.33
C VAL A 61 4.00 -11.58 5.42
N ALA A 62 5.00 -10.69 5.41
CA ALA A 62 5.22 -9.69 6.45
C ALA A 62 4.92 -8.25 6.01
N GLY A 63 4.67 -8.03 4.73
CA GLY A 63 4.33 -6.72 4.19
C GLY A 63 3.40 -6.81 2.99
N VAL A 64 2.64 -5.76 2.75
CA VAL A 64 1.71 -5.65 1.63
C VAL A 64 1.67 -4.22 1.11
N LEU A 65 1.58 -4.08 -0.20
CA LEU A 65 1.31 -2.83 -0.89
C LEU A 65 0.27 -3.09 -1.98
N LEU A 66 -0.91 -2.52 -1.82
CA LEU A 66 -2.00 -2.54 -2.80
C LEU A 66 -2.03 -1.19 -3.49
N VAL A 67 -2.05 -1.19 -4.81
CA VAL A 67 -1.93 0.01 -5.62
C VAL A 67 -2.97 0.06 -6.72
N GLY A 68 -3.23 1.26 -7.20
CA GLY A 68 -4.04 1.50 -8.37
C GLY A 68 -3.46 2.63 -9.21
N CYS A 69 -4.00 2.80 -10.41
CA CYS A 69 -3.75 3.99 -11.22
C CYS A 69 -5.03 4.47 -11.91
N GLY A 70 -5.10 5.75 -12.18
CA GLY A 70 -6.22 6.38 -12.83
C GLY A 70 -5.90 7.80 -13.26
N GLU A 71 -6.79 8.38 -14.03
CA GLU A 71 -6.76 9.80 -14.40
C GLU A 71 -7.29 10.62 -13.22
N ASN A 72 -6.74 11.81 -13.02
CA ASN A 72 -7.39 12.79 -12.16
C ASN A 72 -8.45 13.58 -12.96
N TRP A 73 -9.26 14.38 -12.27
CA TRP A 73 -10.39 15.05 -12.90
C TRP A 73 -10.04 16.13 -13.95
N PHE A 74 -8.77 16.54 -14.03
CA PHE A 74 -8.31 17.60 -14.94
C PHE A 74 -7.20 17.15 -15.92
N SER A 75 -6.82 15.87 -15.91
CA SER A 75 -5.76 15.35 -16.78
C SER A 75 -6.06 13.94 -17.27
N GLU A 76 -5.76 13.68 -18.52
CA GLU A 76 -5.84 12.34 -19.12
C GLU A 76 -4.60 11.46 -18.80
N GLN A 77 -3.59 12.04 -18.14
CA GLN A 77 -2.43 11.28 -17.69
C GLN A 77 -2.79 10.35 -16.54
N LEU A 78 -2.15 9.18 -16.50
CA LEU A 78 -2.31 8.22 -15.40
C LEU A 78 -1.44 8.61 -14.21
N PHE A 79 -2.04 8.54 -13.03
CA PHE A 79 -1.43 8.73 -11.72
C PHE A 79 -1.55 7.44 -10.92
N GLY A 80 -0.44 6.93 -10.41
CA GLY A 80 -0.45 5.80 -9.50
C GLY A 80 -0.66 6.26 -8.05
N PHE A 81 -1.39 5.47 -7.28
CA PHE A 81 -1.67 5.73 -5.87
C PHE A 81 -1.69 4.43 -5.07
N ASP A 82 -1.35 4.53 -3.78
CA ASP A 82 -1.51 3.42 -2.85
C ASP A 82 -2.95 3.34 -2.33
N VAL A 83 -3.39 2.12 -2.09
CA VAL A 83 -4.62 1.80 -1.36
C VAL A 83 -4.28 1.35 0.06
N VAL A 84 -3.24 0.54 0.17
CA VAL A 84 -2.69 0.04 1.44
C VAL A 84 -1.19 -0.08 1.29
N PHE A 85 -0.46 0.47 2.25
CA PHE A 85 0.97 0.22 2.45
C PHE A 85 1.20 -0.16 3.91
N TYR A 86 1.54 -1.41 4.16
CA TYR A 86 1.72 -1.92 5.51
C TYR A 86 2.85 -2.94 5.61
N VAL A 87 3.64 -2.81 6.67
CA VAL A 87 4.66 -3.79 7.08
C VAL A 87 4.42 -4.12 8.55
N ARG A 88 4.40 -5.41 8.85
CA ARG A 88 4.22 -5.93 10.22
C ARG A 88 5.26 -5.33 11.18
N PRO A 89 4.88 -4.93 12.41
CA PRO A 89 5.75 -4.19 13.33
C PRO A 89 7.11 -4.86 13.60
N ASP A 90 7.11 -6.18 13.79
CA ASP A 90 8.32 -6.97 14.06
C ASP A 90 9.27 -7.11 12.85
N ARG A 91 8.80 -6.71 11.68
CA ARG A 91 9.54 -6.76 10.40
C ARG A 91 9.74 -5.38 9.77
N ARG A 92 9.44 -4.31 10.49
CA ARG A 92 9.66 -2.94 10.01
C ARG A 92 11.14 -2.65 9.89
N GLY A 93 11.53 -2.28 8.69
CA GLY A 93 12.88 -1.84 8.36
C GLY A 93 12.92 -1.38 6.91
N MET A 94 14.00 -0.69 6.54
CA MET A 94 14.10 -0.09 5.20
C MET A 94 14.04 -1.12 4.06
N LEU A 95 14.48 -2.36 4.28
CA LEU A 95 14.59 -3.34 3.19
C LEU A 95 13.23 -3.75 2.63
N LEU A 96 12.28 -4.16 3.48
CA LEU A 96 10.98 -4.65 3.03
C LEU A 96 10.11 -3.51 2.45
N GLY A 97 9.99 -2.41 3.20
CA GLY A 97 9.25 -1.24 2.74
C GLY A 97 9.83 -0.64 1.46
N ARG A 98 11.16 -0.51 1.39
CA ARG A 98 11.86 -0.05 0.18
C ARG A 98 11.62 -0.97 -1.02
N GLY A 99 11.61 -2.28 -0.81
CA GLY A 99 11.36 -3.24 -1.88
C GLY A 99 9.94 -3.12 -2.43
N LEU A 100 8.95 -2.98 -1.56
CA LEU A 100 7.55 -2.74 -1.95
C LEU A 100 7.39 -1.45 -2.74
N LEU A 101 8.00 -0.35 -2.30
CA LEU A 101 7.98 0.93 -3.01
C LEU A 101 8.62 0.85 -4.40
N ARG A 102 9.75 0.16 -4.53
CA ARG A 102 10.39 -0.08 -5.84
C ARG A 102 9.50 -0.89 -6.79
N ALA A 103 8.80 -1.90 -6.27
CA ALA A 103 7.85 -2.67 -7.06
C ALA A 103 6.71 -1.77 -7.57
N PHE A 104 6.22 -0.87 -6.74
CA PHE A 104 5.21 0.11 -7.14
C PHE A 104 5.72 1.09 -8.21
N GLU A 105 6.91 1.63 -8.04
CA GLU A 105 7.52 2.51 -9.05
C GLU A 105 7.70 1.80 -10.40
N ALA A 106 8.15 0.55 -10.38
CA ALA A 106 8.33 -0.25 -11.59
C ALA A 106 6.98 -0.50 -12.29
N TRP A 107 5.97 -0.89 -11.53
CA TRP A 107 4.62 -1.09 -12.03
C TRP A 107 4.00 0.21 -12.58
N GLY A 108 4.18 1.34 -11.88
CA GLY A 108 3.70 2.64 -12.35
C GLY A 108 4.32 3.03 -13.70
N ARG A 109 5.62 2.79 -13.89
CA ARG A 109 6.29 3.01 -15.17
C ARG A 109 5.76 2.10 -16.27
N GLU A 110 5.55 0.81 -15.96
CA GLU A 110 4.95 -0.16 -16.89
C GLU A 110 3.55 0.27 -17.35
N LYS A 111 2.75 0.82 -16.42
CA LYS A 111 1.40 1.36 -16.72
C LYS A 111 1.40 2.72 -17.41
N GLY A 112 2.53 3.35 -17.59
CA GLY A 112 2.63 4.68 -18.18
C GLY A 112 2.18 5.81 -17.26
N CYS A 113 2.22 5.58 -15.94
CA CYS A 113 1.92 6.65 -14.98
C CYS A 113 2.97 7.77 -15.08
N CYS A 114 2.52 9.01 -15.08
CA CYS A 114 3.41 10.17 -15.04
C CYS A 114 4.02 10.39 -13.65
N GLN A 115 3.35 9.93 -12.60
CA GLN A 115 3.84 9.89 -11.22
C GLN A 115 3.14 8.81 -10.41
N VAL A 116 3.73 8.47 -9.27
CA VAL A 116 3.12 7.62 -8.24
C VAL A 116 3.15 8.34 -6.89
N SER A 117 2.15 8.10 -6.04
CA SER A 117 2.04 8.73 -4.73
C SER A 117 1.78 7.70 -3.63
N ILE A 118 2.27 8.00 -2.42
CA ILE A 118 2.03 7.23 -1.20
C ILE A 118 1.42 8.13 -0.13
N GLY A 119 0.29 7.73 0.42
CA GLY A 119 -0.37 8.41 1.52
C GLY A 119 0.17 7.96 2.89
N VAL A 120 0.80 8.87 3.64
CA VAL A 120 1.21 8.60 5.03
C VAL A 120 0.10 9.06 5.98
N SER A 121 -0.95 8.24 6.10
CA SER A 121 -2.22 8.63 6.72
C SER A 121 -2.67 7.76 7.90
N SER A 122 -1.88 6.76 8.27
CA SER A 122 -2.22 5.78 9.30
C SER A 122 -2.16 6.32 10.74
N GLY A 123 -1.48 7.44 10.97
CA GLY A 123 -1.17 7.97 12.30
C GLY A 123 -0.05 7.20 13.02
N VAL A 124 0.52 6.18 12.39
CA VAL A 124 1.59 5.34 12.98
C VAL A 124 2.93 5.68 12.35
N MET A 125 3.91 6.03 13.18
CA MET A 125 5.30 6.32 12.77
C MET A 125 5.40 7.29 11.56
N VAL A 126 4.50 8.26 11.48
CA VAL A 126 4.34 9.19 10.34
C VAL A 126 5.67 9.84 9.95
N GLU A 127 6.39 10.43 10.91
CA GLU A 127 7.66 11.09 10.63
C GLU A 127 8.76 10.13 10.17
N ARG A 128 8.81 8.92 10.76
CA ARG A 128 9.79 7.91 10.37
C ARG A 128 9.54 7.42 8.96
N THR A 129 8.28 7.22 8.59
CA THR A 129 7.88 6.84 7.23
C THR A 129 8.19 7.97 6.25
N GLY A 130 7.88 9.22 6.58
CA GLY A 130 8.22 10.40 5.78
C GLY A 130 9.73 10.49 5.52
N ARG A 131 10.56 10.43 6.57
CA ARG A 131 12.03 10.43 6.41
C ARG A 131 12.55 9.28 5.55
N MET A 132 11.92 8.10 5.63
CA MET A 132 12.28 6.97 4.76
C MET A 132 11.97 7.28 3.31
N LEU A 133 10.79 7.80 3.01
CA LEU A 133 10.36 8.18 1.67
C LEU A 133 11.29 9.24 1.07
N GLU A 134 11.60 10.30 1.82
CA GLU A 134 12.51 11.36 1.39
C GLU A 134 13.92 10.83 1.07
N ARG A 135 14.46 9.92 1.91
CA ARG A 135 15.75 9.27 1.63
C ARG A 135 15.74 8.39 0.38
N LEU A 136 14.56 7.92 -0.02
CA LEU A 136 14.36 7.16 -1.27
C LEU A 136 14.08 8.06 -2.47
N GLY A 137 14.10 9.38 -2.31
CA GLY A 137 13.90 10.36 -3.36
C GLY A 137 12.44 10.76 -3.59
N TRP A 138 11.53 10.41 -2.68
CA TRP A 138 10.13 10.84 -2.76
C TRP A 138 9.99 12.25 -2.19
N GLY A 139 9.31 13.13 -2.92
CA GLY A 139 9.01 14.49 -2.48
C GLY A 139 7.78 14.56 -1.60
N HIS A 140 7.84 15.25 -0.46
CA HIS A 140 6.67 15.53 0.37
C HIS A 140 5.81 16.62 -0.29
N SER A 141 4.51 16.37 -0.48
CA SER A 141 3.58 17.28 -1.17
C SER A 141 2.38 17.72 -0.34
N GLY A 142 2.24 17.25 0.90
CA GLY A 142 1.14 17.69 1.76
C GLY A 142 0.85 16.74 2.92
N GLY A 143 -0.25 16.97 3.63
CA GLY A 143 -0.72 16.19 4.77
C GLY A 143 -2.22 15.94 4.73
N ILE A 144 -2.70 15.06 5.61
CA ILE A 144 -4.12 14.74 5.77
C ILE A 144 -4.61 15.28 7.12
N TYR A 145 -5.70 16.04 7.09
CA TYR A 145 -6.37 16.54 8.28
C TYR A 145 -7.72 15.87 8.42
N ARG A 146 -8.09 15.41 9.61
CA ARG A 146 -9.34 14.71 9.90
C ARG A 146 -10.10 15.42 11.02
N ARG A 147 -11.42 15.33 10.94
CA ARG A 147 -12.34 15.71 12.00
C ARG A 147 -13.41 14.63 12.14
N ASP A 148 -13.57 14.08 13.33
CA ASP A 148 -14.70 13.19 13.63
C ASP A 148 -15.98 14.03 13.71
N LEU A 149 -17.09 13.49 13.16
CA LEU A 149 -18.40 14.15 13.09
C LEU A 149 -19.41 13.45 13.96
#